data_2bd5762a02778d239646e6cbc06ae2bf
#
_entry.id   2bd5762a02778d239646e6cbc06ae2bf
#
_cell.length_a   1.000
_cell.length_b   1.000
_cell.length_c   1.000
_cell.angle_alpha   90.00
_cell.angle_beta   90.00
_cell.angle_gamma   90.00
#
_symmetry.space_group_name_H-M   'P 1'
#
loop_
_entity.id
_entity.type
_entity.pdbx_description
1 polymer ?
#
loop_
_entity_poly.entity_id
_entity_poly.type
_entity_poly.pdbx_seq_one_letter_code
_entity_poly.pdbx_strand_id
1 'polypeptide(L)'
;MTTIEAIRLASLVTAINVLVASGFSIAAIIRPQVLVPAEPVRTRASLLLAMYAAAPRIPLALLVLGAIYKQATPALLILGALAGAMQLLDAGIGLFEHDLGRCAGPLFIAVLQFFVVHLLHRSVTI
;
A
#
# COMPACT_ATOMS: atom_id res chain seq x y z
N MET A 1 -21.96 6.80 -10.91
CA MET A 1 -20.82 5.91 -11.24
C MET A 1 -21.33 4.50 -11.43
N THR A 2 -20.99 3.89 -12.54
CA THR A 2 -21.39 2.50 -12.81
C THR A 2 -20.49 1.51 -12.02
N THR A 3 -20.97 0.26 -11.87
CA THR A 3 -20.17 -0.80 -11.23
C THR A 3 -18.83 -1.02 -11.95
N ILE A 4 -18.83 -0.98 -13.28
CA ILE A 4 -17.62 -1.16 -14.09
C ILE A 4 -16.62 -0.03 -13.83
N GLU A 5 -17.08 1.21 -13.74
CA GLU A 5 -16.24 2.35 -13.42
C GLU A 5 -15.65 2.25 -12.00
N ALA A 6 -16.46 1.84 -11.04
CA ALA A 6 -16.01 1.62 -9.67
C ALA A 6 -14.94 0.52 -9.59
N ILE A 7 -15.11 -0.58 -10.31
CA ILE A 7 -14.14 -1.68 -10.37
C ILE A 7 -12.83 -1.19 -11.01
N ARG A 8 -12.91 -0.45 -12.11
CA ARG A 8 -11.72 0.10 -12.79
C ARG A 8 -10.96 1.06 -11.89
N LEU A 9 -11.68 1.98 -11.25
CA LEU A 9 -11.06 2.96 -10.35
C LEU A 9 -10.41 2.29 -9.14
N ALA A 10 -11.13 1.37 -8.49
CA ALA A 10 -10.59 0.62 -7.36
C ALA A 10 -9.38 -0.23 -7.77
N SER A 11 -9.43 -0.88 -8.92
CA SER A 11 -8.31 -1.67 -9.45
C SER A 11 -7.09 -0.79 -9.69
N LEU A 12 -7.26 0.36 -10.33
CA LEU A 12 -6.17 1.28 -10.64
C LEU A 12 -5.53 1.82 -9.35
N VAL A 13 -6.33 2.34 -8.43
CA VAL A 13 -5.83 2.92 -7.18
C VAL A 13 -5.14 1.85 -6.33
N THR A 14 -5.74 0.67 -6.21
CA THR A 14 -5.15 -0.42 -5.43
C THR A 14 -3.85 -0.92 -6.05
N ALA A 15 -3.79 -1.07 -7.37
CA ALA A 15 -2.57 -1.47 -8.07
C ALA A 15 -1.45 -0.46 -7.85
N ILE A 16 -1.73 0.83 -8.01
CA ILE A 16 -0.73 1.90 -7.76
C ILE A 16 -0.26 1.84 -6.31
N ASN A 17 -1.18 1.74 -5.35
CA ASN A 17 -0.85 1.67 -3.93
C ASN A 17 0.12 0.51 -3.64
N VAL A 18 -0.21 -0.72 -4.03
CA VAL A 18 0.62 -1.89 -3.72
C VAL A 18 1.94 -1.90 -4.49
N LEU A 19 1.97 -1.38 -5.71
CA LEU A 19 3.20 -1.27 -6.49
C LEU A 19 4.14 -0.22 -5.90
N VAL A 20 3.64 0.92 -5.48
CA VAL A 20 4.43 1.95 -4.80
C VAL A 20 4.98 1.42 -3.49
N ALA A 21 4.14 0.82 -2.65
CA ALA A 21 4.56 0.26 -1.36
C ALA A 21 5.61 -0.84 -1.52
N SER A 22 5.42 -1.75 -2.47
CA SER A 22 6.39 -2.81 -2.78
C SER A 22 7.69 -2.25 -3.34
N GLY A 23 7.60 -1.27 -4.23
CA GLY A 23 8.76 -0.60 -4.82
C GLY A 23 9.61 0.09 -3.77
N PHE A 24 9.00 0.82 -2.83
CA PHE A 24 9.72 1.42 -1.70
C PHE A 24 10.38 0.37 -0.82
N SER A 25 9.72 -0.74 -0.55
CA SER A 25 10.27 -1.81 0.28
C SER A 25 11.48 -2.47 -0.39
N ILE A 26 11.42 -2.71 -1.69
CA ILE A 26 12.53 -3.25 -2.46
C ILE A 26 13.69 -2.24 -2.51
N ALA A 27 13.39 -0.97 -2.75
CA ALA A 27 14.37 0.11 -2.75
C ALA A 27 15.10 0.21 -1.40
N ALA A 28 14.39 -0.01 -0.29
CA ALA A 28 14.96 0.01 1.05
C ALA A 28 15.92 -1.16 1.31
N ILE A 29 15.74 -2.30 0.65
CA ILE A 29 16.71 -3.41 0.72
C ILE A 29 18.03 -3.00 0.06
N ILE A 30 17.95 -2.27 -1.06
CA ILE A 30 19.12 -1.79 -1.80
C ILE A 30 19.74 -0.56 -1.12
N ARG A 31 18.89 0.37 -0.66
CA ARG A 31 19.29 1.63 0.00
C ARG A 31 18.54 1.78 1.33
N PRO A 32 19.12 1.37 2.45
CA PRO A 32 18.45 1.48 3.76
C PRO A 32 18.01 2.89 4.14
N GLN A 33 18.67 3.91 3.57
CA GLN A 33 18.31 5.31 3.79
C GLN A 33 16.90 5.68 3.37
N VAL A 34 16.26 4.87 2.53
CA VAL A 34 14.86 5.05 2.15
C VAL A 34 13.94 4.91 3.37
N LEU A 35 14.24 3.98 4.28
CA LEU A 35 13.46 3.78 5.53
C LEU A 35 14.06 4.53 6.71
N VAL A 36 15.39 4.59 6.81
CA VAL A 36 16.11 5.21 7.91
C VAL A 36 17.10 6.24 7.36
N PRO A 37 16.62 7.47 7.02
CA PRO A 37 17.46 8.50 6.38
C PRO A 37 18.67 8.91 7.21
N ALA A 38 18.58 8.80 8.55
CA ALA A 38 19.66 9.15 9.45
C ALA A 38 20.81 8.13 9.48
N GLU A 39 20.61 6.95 8.89
CA GLU A 39 21.64 5.89 8.83
C GLU A 39 22.49 6.06 7.57
N PRO A 40 23.74 6.57 7.69
CA PRO A 40 24.58 6.81 6.51
C PRO A 40 25.16 5.53 5.92
N VAL A 41 25.15 4.43 6.68
CA VAL A 41 25.75 3.15 6.29
C VAL A 41 24.74 2.03 6.45
N ARG A 42 24.71 1.12 5.48
CA ARG A 42 23.89 -0.08 5.53
C ARG A 42 24.37 -0.99 6.68
N THR A 43 23.51 -1.22 7.66
CA THR A 43 23.75 -2.14 8.76
C THR A 43 22.94 -3.41 8.57
N ARG A 44 23.31 -4.48 9.32
CA ARG A 44 22.49 -5.69 9.35
C ARG A 44 21.08 -5.40 9.86
N ALA A 45 20.96 -4.54 10.87
CA ALA A 45 19.66 -4.16 11.42
C ALA A 45 18.79 -3.44 10.39
N SER A 46 19.34 -2.47 9.65
CA SER A 46 18.59 -1.76 8.60
C SER A 46 18.19 -2.67 7.45
N LEU A 47 19.05 -3.63 7.08
CA LEU A 47 18.72 -4.63 6.06
C LEU A 47 17.57 -5.52 6.51
N LEU A 48 17.64 -6.07 7.73
CA LEU A 48 16.56 -6.91 8.29
C LEU A 48 15.24 -6.14 8.36
N LEU A 49 15.27 -4.87 8.78
CA LEU A 49 14.08 -4.02 8.83
C LEU A 49 13.46 -3.88 7.43
N ALA A 50 14.28 -3.63 6.41
CA ALA A 50 13.83 -3.52 5.03
C ALA A 50 13.23 -4.84 4.52
N MET A 51 13.84 -5.98 4.85
CA MET A 51 13.32 -7.30 4.47
C MET A 51 11.98 -7.59 5.14
N TYR A 52 11.84 -7.27 6.44
CA TYR A 52 10.56 -7.43 7.14
C TYR A 52 9.48 -6.49 6.60
N ALA A 53 9.85 -5.31 6.15
CA ALA A 53 8.91 -4.40 5.50
C ALA A 53 8.44 -4.94 4.14
N ALA A 54 9.33 -5.56 3.37
CA ALA A 54 9.01 -6.13 2.05
C ALA A 54 8.19 -7.41 2.14
N ALA A 55 8.41 -8.22 3.17
CA ALA A 55 7.81 -9.55 3.31
C ALA A 55 6.28 -9.58 3.18
N PRO A 56 5.50 -8.69 3.83
CA PRO A 56 4.05 -8.67 3.63
C PRO A 56 3.62 -7.90 2.37
N ARG A 57 4.41 -6.95 1.90
CA ARG A 57 4.02 -6.07 0.79
C ARG A 57 4.12 -6.74 -0.57
N ILE A 58 5.14 -7.54 -0.80
CA ILE A 58 5.33 -8.25 -2.07
C ILE A 58 4.20 -9.26 -2.31
N PRO A 59 3.88 -10.17 -1.38
CA PRO A 59 2.73 -11.07 -1.56
C PRO A 59 1.40 -10.34 -1.72
N LEU A 60 1.18 -9.25 -0.99
CA LEU A 60 -0.02 -8.44 -1.13
C LEU A 60 -0.14 -7.89 -2.55
N ALA A 61 0.95 -7.35 -3.12
CA ALA A 61 0.95 -6.84 -4.48
C ALA A 61 0.62 -7.93 -5.50
N LEU A 62 1.19 -9.11 -5.33
CA LEU A 62 0.90 -10.26 -6.22
C LEU A 62 -0.57 -10.68 -6.13
N LEU A 63 -1.13 -10.73 -4.92
CA LEU A 63 -2.54 -11.08 -4.72
C LEU A 63 -3.48 -10.04 -5.32
N VAL A 64 -3.16 -8.75 -5.16
CA VAL A 64 -3.95 -7.66 -5.76
C VAL A 64 -3.93 -7.76 -7.28
N LEU A 65 -2.76 -7.91 -7.88
CA LEU A 65 -2.64 -8.06 -9.34
C LEU A 65 -3.38 -9.30 -9.84
N GLY A 66 -3.31 -10.41 -9.10
CA GLY A 66 -4.06 -11.62 -9.40
C GLY A 66 -5.57 -11.41 -9.31
N ALA A 67 -6.04 -10.71 -8.28
CA ALA A 67 -7.45 -10.38 -8.11
C ALA A 67 -7.97 -9.48 -9.25
N ILE A 68 -7.17 -8.52 -9.69
CA ILE A 68 -7.51 -7.65 -10.83
C ILE A 68 -7.57 -8.48 -12.11
N TYR A 69 -6.58 -9.31 -12.36
CA TYR A 69 -6.52 -10.16 -13.55
C TYR A 69 -7.72 -11.13 -13.62
N LYS A 70 -8.07 -11.73 -12.49
CA LYS A 70 -9.20 -12.67 -12.39
C LYS A 70 -10.55 -11.96 -12.26
N GLN A 71 -10.57 -10.64 -12.18
CA GLN A 71 -11.78 -9.86 -11.94
C GLN A 71 -12.53 -10.31 -10.68
N ALA A 72 -11.77 -10.68 -9.65
CA ALA A 72 -12.30 -11.17 -8.38
C ALA A 72 -12.66 -9.98 -7.47
N THR A 73 -13.82 -9.39 -7.68
CA THR A 73 -14.28 -8.19 -6.96
C THR A 73 -14.29 -8.36 -5.43
N PRO A 74 -14.79 -9.48 -4.85
CA PRO A 74 -14.73 -9.67 -3.40
C PRO A 74 -13.31 -9.69 -2.87
N ALA A 75 -12.37 -10.31 -3.58
CA ALA A 75 -10.96 -10.31 -3.21
C ALA A 75 -10.37 -8.91 -3.29
N LEU A 76 -10.71 -8.14 -4.33
CA LEU A 76 -10.26 -6.76 -4.49
C LEU A 76 -10.76 -5.86 -3.34
N LEU A 77 -11.99 -6.04 -2.87
CA LEU A 77 -12.51 -5.31 -1.71
C LEU A 77 -11.69 -5.58 -0.46
N ILE A 78 -11.44 -6.84 -0.16
CA ILE A 78 -10.69 -7.24 1.05
C ILE A 78 -9.24 -6.78 0.96
N LEU A 79 -8.59 -7.05 -0.16
CA LEU A 79 -7.18 -6.69 -0.36
C LEU A 79 -6.99 -5.17 -0.44
N GLY A 80 -7.95 -4.46 -1.02
CA GLY A 80 -7.95 -3.00 -1.06
C GLY A 80 -8.08 -2.39 0.34
N ALA A 81 -8.97 -2.92 1.17
CA ALA A 81 -9.10 -2.49 2.57
C ALA A 81 -7.81 -2.77 3.35
N LEU A 82 -7.19 -3.94 3.15
CA LEU A 82 -5.92 -4.28 3.77
C LEU A 82 -4.80 -3.33 3.33
N ALA A 83 -4.72 -3.03 2.03
CA ALA A 83 -3.74 -2.09 1.51
C ALA A 83 -3.91 -0.68 2.11
N GLY A 84 -5.16 -0.24 2.28
CA GLY A 84 -5.47 1.03 2.95
C GLY A 84 -5.04 1.04 4.42
N ALA A 85 -5.32 -0.04 5.14
CA ALA A 85 -4.93 -0.19 6.53
C ALA A 85 -3.40 -0.17 6.69
N MET A 86 -2.67 -0.82 5.81
CA MET A 86 -1.20 -0.79 5.83
C MET A 86 -0.66 0.64 5.62
N GLN A 87 -1.23 1.39 4.70
CA GLN A 87 -0.84 2.78 4.48
C GLN A 87 -1.17 3.67 5.69
N LEU A 88 -2.29 3.40 6.35
CA LEU A 88 -2.66 4.13 7.56
C LEU A 88 -1.66 3.87 8.70
N LEU A 89 -1.21 2.62 8.85
CA LEU A 89 -0.17 2.27 9.83
C LEU A 89 1.17 2.90 9.46
N ASP A 90 1.53 2.92 8.18
CA ASP A 90 2.74 3.61 7.71
C ASP A 90 2.69 5.11 8.02
N ALA A 91 1.52 5.74 7.85
CA ALA A 91 1.32 7.14 8.22
C ALA A 91 1.52 7.35 9.74
N GLY A 92 1.01 6.43 10.56
CA GLY A 92 1.20 6.44 12.01
C GLY A 92 2.67 6.35 12.40
N ILE A 93 3.45 5.52 11.72
CA ILE A 93 4.90 5.41 11.92
C ILE A 93 5.59 6.72 11.56
N GLY A 94 5.22 7.33 10.42
CA GLY A 94 5.75 8.64 10.01
C GLY A 94 5.46 9.72 11.06
N LEU A 95 4.27 9.72 11.63
CA LEU A 95 3.90 10.63 12.71
C LEU A 95 4.74 10.39 13.97
N PHE A 96 4.95 9.13 14.34
CA PHE A 96 5.78 8.75 15.47
C PHE A 96 7.23 9.22 15.30
N GLU A 97 7.76 9.18 14.08
CA GLU A 97 9.10 9.66 13.74
C GLU A 97 9.19 11.19 13.62
N HIS A 98 8.09 11.91 13.79
CA HIS A 98 7.99 13.37 13.59
C HIS A 98 8.36 13.80 12.16
N ASP A 99 8.10 12.93 11.18
CA ASP A 99 8.34 13.19 9.77
C ASP A 99 7.00 13.39 9.06
N LEU A 100 6.61 14.64 8.84
CA LEU A 100 5.33 14.99 8.24
C LEU A 100 5.22 14.49 6.78
N GLY A 101 6.32 14.47 6.04
CA GLY A 101 6.33 13.94 4.67
C GLY A 101 6.03 12.45 4.63
N ARG A 102 6.59 11.69 5.58
CA ARG A 102 6.35 10.25 5.73
C ARG A 102 4.97 9.93 6.29
N CYS A 103 4.34 10.88 6.98
CA CYS A 103 2.97 10.76 7.42
C CYS A 103 1.98 11.13 6.31
N ALA A 104 2.19 12.28 5.65
CA ALA A 104 1.25 12.84 4.69
C ALA A 104 1.08 11.96 3.44
N GLY A 105 2.15 11.41 2.89
CA GLY A 105 2.09 10.56 1.70
C GLY A 105 1.24 9.31 1.91
N PRO A 106 1.59 8.45 2.87
CA PRO A 106 0.79 7.27 3.19
C PRO A 106 -0.63 7.60 3.63
N LEU A 107 -0.84 8.68 4.38
CA LEU A 107 -2.18 9.10 4.80
C LEU A 107 -3.06 9.45 3.59
N PHE A 108 -2.52 10.21 2.63
CA PHE A 108 -3.24 10.53 1.40
C PHE A 108 -3.63 9.26 0.63
N ILE A 109 -2.69 8.33 0.48
CA ILE A 109 -2.94 7.06 -0.20
C ILE A 109 -4.00 6.24 0.56
N ALA A 110 -3.93 6.21 1.89
CA ALA A 110 -4.91 5.50 2.72
C ALA A 110 -6.32 6.06 2.53
N VAL A 111 -6.48 7.38 2.58
CA VAL A 111 -7.78 8.03 2.38
C VAL A 111 -8.34 7.71 0.99
N LEU A 112 -7.52 7.84 -0.04
CA LEU A 112 -7.93 7.53 -1.41
C LEU A 112 -8.30 6.05 -1.55
N GLN A 113 -7.52 5.15 -0.94
CA GLN A 113 -7.76 3.71 -0.98
C GLN A 113 -9.09 3.34 -0.33
N PHE A 114 -9.37 3.84 0.86
CA PHE A 114 -10.64 3.57 1.54
C PHE A 114 -11.83 4.19 0.80
N PHE A 115 -11.63 5.33 0.18
CA PHE A 115 -12.66 5.96 -0.65
C PHE A 115 -13.05 5.05 -1.84
N VAL A 116 -12.09 4.54 -2.59
CA VAL A 116 -12.38 3.68 -3.73
C VAL A 116 -12.93 2.31 -3.31
N VAL A 117 -12.50 1.77 -2.17
CA VAL A 117 -13.06 0.55 -1.59
C VAL A 117 -14.53 0.79 -1.22
N HIS A 118 -14.84 1.93 -0.61
CA HIS A 118 -16.22 2.30 -0.28
C HIS A 118 -17.10 2.43 -1.53
N LEU A 119 -16.61 3.10 -2.57
CA LEU A 119 -17.33 3.21 -3.83
C LEU A 119 -17.59 1.84 -4.46
N LEU A 120 -16.60 0.98 -4.46
CA LEU A 120 -16.74 -0.37 -5.00
C LEU A 120 -17.74 -1.18 -4.18
N HIS A 121 -17.64 -1.13 -2.86
CA HIS A 121 -18.57 -1.83 -1.96
C HIS A 121 -20.02 -1.40 -2.23
N ARG A 122 -20.26 -0.10 -2.31
CA ARG A 122 -21.59 0.41 -2.62
C ARG A 122 -22.11 -0.03 -3.99
N SER A 123 -21.23 -0.11 -4.98
CA SER A 123 -21.60 -0.52 -6.34
C SER A 123 -22.05 -1.96 -6.43
N VAL A 124 -21.48 -2.85 -5.61
CA VAL A 124 -21.75 -4.30 -5.67
C VAL A 124 -22.83 -4.75 -4.68
N THR A 125 -23.22 -3.90 -3.73
CA THR A 125 -24.24 -4.23 -2.72
C THR A 125 -25.63 -3.69 -3.06
N ILE A 126 -25.78 -2.96 -4.14
CA ILE A 126 -27.07 -2.42 -4.58
C ILE A 126 -27.88 -3.45 -5.37
#